data_02b1cffbe86801dbd29c37b063d3872d
#
_entry.id   02b1cffbe86801dbd29c37b063d3872d
#
_cell.length_a   1.000
_cell.length_b   1.000
_cell.length_c   1.000
_cell.angle_alpha   90.00
_cell.angle_beta   90.00
_cell.angle_gamma   90.00
#
_symmetry.space_group_name_H-M   'P 1'
#
loop_
_entity.id
_entity.type
_entity.pdbx_description
1 polymer ?
#
loop_
_entity_poly.entity_id
_entity_poly.type
_entity_poly.pdbx_seq_one_letter_code
_entity_poly.pdbx_strand_id
1 'polypeptide(L)'
;MKRTLRTVLLLAALAGLLALAGCGGEDEAEAEENATPAQAVQEIDQIKQLLDEALAQYRVGDAAQAEETTGDAYLEHFEQVEGPLGEEDHEFMEELEHRISTEIRDEMKNGASVADVEQLIDETKTDLDQAQRLLQGS
;
A
#
# COMPACT_ATOMS: atom_id res chain seq x y z
N MET A 1 46.42 26.68 5.61
CA MET A 1 47.36 26.99 4.52
C MET A 1 46.70 26.66 3.20
N LYS A 2 46.45 27.75 2.44
CA LYS A 2 46.57 27.94 0.98
C LYS A 2 45.72 27.00 0.08
N ARG A 3 44.57 27.48 -0.49
CA ARG A 3 44.43 28.23 -1.78
C ARG A 3 44.83 27.33 -2.97
N THR A 4 43.98 27.16 -3.94
CA THR A 4 43.57 27.98 -5.11
C THR A 4 42.48 27.24 -5.90
N LEU A 5 41.32 27.71 -6.15
CA LEU A 5 40.80 28.66 -7.14
C LEU A 5 41.45 28.58 -8.53
N ARG A 6 40.71 28.08 -9.55
CA ARG A 6 40.77 28.56 -10.92
C ARG A 6 39.57 28.10 -11.75
N THR A 7 38.71 29.02 -11.89
CA THR A 7 37.85 29.44 -12.98
C THR A 7 38.47 29.23 -14.38
N VAL A 8 37.73 28.63 -15.30
CA VAL A 8 37.78 29.02 -16.72
C VAL A 8 36.38 28.93 -17.31
N LEU A 9 35.93 30.07 -17.73
CA LEU A 9 34.75 30.40 -18.50
C LEU A 9 35.10 30.25 -19.99
N LEU A 10 34.22 29.64 -20.79
CA LEU A 10 34.16 30.00 -22.22
C LEU A 10 32.75 29.71 -22.78
N LEU A 11 32.15 30.81 -23.23
CA LEU A 11 30.94 30.91 -24.04
C LEU A 11 31.17 30.35 -25.44
N ALA A 12 30.15 29.75 -26.02
CA ALA A 12 29.81 29.97 -27.44
C ALA A 12 28.32 29.71 -27.65
N ALA A 13 27.61 30.75 -27.97
CA ALA A 13 26.26 30.77 -28.50
C ALA A 13 26.28 30.42 -29.99
N LEU A 14 25.27 29.71 -30.49
CA LEU A 14 24.69 30.06 -31.79
C LEU A 14 23.29 29.51 -31.96
N ALA A 15 22.44 30.37 -32.44
CA ALA A 15 21.02 30.31 -32.67
C ALA A 15 20.64 29.44 -33.90
N GLY A 16 19.39 28.99 -33.91
CA GLY A 16 18.67 28.42 -35.06
C GLY A 16 17.29 27.99 -34.61
N LEU A 17 16.43 28.69 -34.74
CA LEU A 17 15.23 29.26 -35.35
C LEU A 17 14.24 28.19 -35.89
N LEU A 18 12.99 28.23 -35.34
CA LEU A 18 11.68 27.92 -35.91
C LEU A 18 11.35 26.51 -36.43
N ALA A 19 10.35 25.90 -35.82
CA ALA A 19 9.14 25.52 -36.53
C ALA A 19 7.95 25.38 -35.54
N LEU A 20 6.88 25.98 -35.91
CA LEU A 20 5.57 26.08 -35.32
C LEU A 20 4.80 24.76 -35.30
N ALA A 21 3.83 24.72 -34.36
CA ALA A 21 2.53 24.10 -34.43
C ALA A 21 2.45 22.60 -34.09
N GLY A 22 1.88 22.38 -32.95
CA GLY A 22 1.31 21.12 -32.51
C GLY A 22 0.59 21.39 -31.21
N CYS A 23 -0.64 21.99 -31.27
CA CYS A 23 -1.59 21.84 -30.19
C CYS A 23 -1.95 20.35 -30.11
N GLY A 24 -1.44 19.70 -29.13
CA GLY A 24 -1.90 18.45 -28.60
C GLY A 24 -1.82 18.61 -27.10
N GLY A 25 -2.91 18.93 -26.45
CA GLY A 25 -3.04 18.74 -25.03
C GLY A 25 -2.98 17.21 -24.82
N GLU A 26 -1.81 16.73 -24.48
CA GLU A 26 -1.69 15.46 -23.76
C GLU A 26 -2.03 15.82 -22.32
N ASP A 27 -3.31 15.65 -21.99
CA ASP A 27 -3.70 15.29 -20.65
C ASP A 27 -2.94 13.99 -20.37
N GLU A 28 -1.75 14.11 -19.82
CA GLU A 28 -1.17 13.05 -19.02
C GLU A 28 -2.09 12.95 -17.79
N ALA A 29 -3.21 12.26 -17.96
CA ALA A 29 -3.83 11.57 -16.87
C ALA A 29 -2.70 10.67 -16.34
N GLU A 30 -2.13 11.03 -15.21
CA GLU A 30 -1.42 10.09 -14.37
C GLU A 30 -2.43 8.98 -14.14
N ALA A 31 -2.38 7.93 -14.95
CA ALA A 31 -3.04 6.69 -14.67
C ALA A 31 -2.38 6.25 -13.37
N GLU A 32 -3.10 6.38 -12.27
CA GLU A 32 -2.76 5.64 -11.06
C GLU A 32 -2.63 4.20 -11.55
N GLU A 33 -1.42 3.69 -11.48
CA GLU A 33 -1.09 2.36 -11.99
C GLU A 33 -1.65 1.38 -10.97
N ASN A 34 -2.97 1.11 -11.09
CA ASN A 34 -3.65 0.13 -10.26
C ASN A 34 -2.88 -1.18 -10.36
N ALA A 35 -2.58 -1.76 -9.22
CA ALA A 35 -1.90 -3.05 -9.18
C ALA A 35 -2.67 -4.07 -10.03
N THR A 36 -1.94 -4.95 -10.69
CA THR A 36 -2.58 -6.06 -11.41
C THR A 36 -3.11 -7.11 -10.41
N PRO A 37 -4.09 -7.95 -10.78
CA PRO A 37 -4.55 -9.04 -9.90
C PRO A 37 -3.41 -9.92 -9.35
N ALA A 38 -2.39 -10.19 -10.18
CA ALA A 38 -1.23 -10.97 -9.77
C ALA A 38 -0.33 -10.25 -8.74
N GLN A 39 -0.24 -8.93 -8.82
CA GLN A 39 0.46 -8.12 -7.81
C GLN A 39 -0.37 -8.07 -6.52
N ALA A 40 -1.67 -7.82 -6.62
CA ALA A 40 -2.56 -7.81 -5.46
C ALA A 40 -2.52 -9.14 -4.65
N VAL A 41 -2.40 -10.28 -5.33
CA VAL A 41 -2.20 -11.58 -4.66
C VAL A 41 -0.92 -11.61 -3.83
N GLN A 42 0.17 -10.97 -4.29
CA GLN A 42 1.43 -10.89 -3.54
C GLN A 42 1.31 -9.93 -2.35
N GLU A 43 0.61 -8.82 -2.53
CA GLU A 43 0.34 -7.87 -1.44
C GLU A 43 -0.49 -8.52 -0.32
N ILE A 44 -1.48 -9.34 -0.67
CA ILE A 44 -2.25 -10.12 0.33
C ILE A 44 -1.33 -11.03 1.16
N ASP A 45 -0.30 -11.62 0.57
CA ASP A 45 0.65 -12.43 1.34
C ASP A 45 1.48 -11.57 2.32
N GLN A 46 1.81 -10.33 1.97
CA GLN A 46 2.47 -9.38 2.88
C GLN A 46 1.52 -8.96 4.02
N ILE A 47 0.27 -8.65 3.70
CA ILE A 47 -0.74 -8.31 4.71
C ILE A 47 -0.86 -9.43 5.76
N LYS A 48 -0.97 -10.69 5.33
CA LYS A 48 -1.07 -11.84 6.25
C LYS A 48 0.16 -11.96 7.16
N GLN A 49 1.36 -11.69 6.65
CA GLN A 49 2.59 -11.70 7.44
C GLN A 49 2.60 -10.57 8.48
N LEU A 50 2.20 -9.35 8.09
CA LEU A 50 2.11 -8.20 9.00
C LEU A 50 1.04 -8.41 10.08
N LEU A 51 -0.08 -9.02 9.75
CA LEU A 51 -1.10 -9.37 10.75
C LEU A 51 -0.59 -10.42 11.76
N ASP A 52 0.19 -11.41 11.32
CA ASP A 52 0.85 -12.36 12.24
C ASP A 52 1.90 -11.66 13.12
N GLU A 53 2.65 -10.70 12.58
CA GLU A 53 3.59 -9.89 13.34
C GLU A 53 2.88 -9.01 14.37
N ALA A 54 1.82 -8.31 13.97
CA ALA A 54 1.01 -7.48 14.86
C ALA A 54 0.44 -8.30 16.02
N LEU A 55 -0.07 -9.50 15.75
CA LEU A 55 -0.54 -10.42 16.79
C LEU A 55 0.59 -10.82 17.76
N ALA A 56 1.78 -11.09 17.25
CA ALA A 56 2.92 -11.43 18.09
C ALA A 56 3.33 -10.26 19.00
N GLN A 57 3.33 -9.03 18.48
CA GLN A 57 3.57 -7.80 19.26
C GLN A 57 2.49 -7.59 20.32
N TYR A 58 1.23 -7.77 19.96
CA TYR A 58 0.11 -7.65 20.91
C TYR A 58 0.19 -8.67 22.04
N ARG A 59 0.57 -9.92 21.76
CA ARG A 59 0.75 -10.98 22.76
C ARG A 59 1.82 -10.68 23.80
N VAL A 60 2.84 -9.88 23.46
CA VAL A 60 3.88 -9.47 24.42
C VAL A 60 3.54 -8.14 25.10
N GLY A 61 2.37 -7.56 24.83
CA GLY A 61 1.85 -6.35 25.45
C GLY A 61 2.24 -5.06 24.76
N ASP A 62 2.80 -5.12 23.55
CA ASP A 62 3.16 -3.96 22.74
C ASP A 62 2.01 -3.58 21.78
N ALA A 63 0.90 -3.12 22.36
CA ALA A 63 -0.30 -2.76 21.60
C ALA A 63 -0.03 -1.60 20.63
N ALA A 64 0.82 -0.64 20.99
CA ALA A 64 1.11 0.50 20.13
C ALA A 64 1.84 0.07 18.85
N GLN A 65 2.83 -0.82 18.98
CA GLN A 65 3.54 -1.37 17.83
C GLN A 65 2.63 -2.28 16.98
N ALA A 66 1.77 -3.07 17.62
CA ALA A 66 0.78 -3.90 16.92
C ALA A 66 -0.19 -3.07 16.07
N GLU A 67 -0.69 -1.94 16.61
CA GLU A 67 -1.53 -1.00 15.88
C GLU A 67 -0.79 -0.39 14.67
N GLU A 68 0.49 0.00 14.86
CA GLU A 68 1.33 0.56 13.78
C GLU A 68 1.52 -0.48 12.67
N THR A 69 1.92 -1.69 13.02
CA THR A 69 2.13 -2.79 12.06
C THR A 69 0.85 -3.15 11.29
N THR A 70 -0.32 -3.11 11.95
CA THR A 70 -1.61 -3.29 11.26
C THR A 70 -1.92 -2.10 10.34
N GLY A 71 -1.55 -0.88 10.74
CA GLY A 71 -1.65 0.32 9.89
C GLY A 71 -0.80 0.22 8.63
N ASP A 72 0.42 -0.30 8.75
CA ASP A 72 1.31 -0.53 7.61
C ASP A 72 0.74 -1.60 6.65
N ALA A 73 0.12 -2.66 7.20
CA ALA A 73 -0.58 -3.67 6.39
C ALA A 73 -1.69 -3.07 5.53
N TYR A 74 -2.39 -2.05 6.02
CA TYR A 74 -3.37 -1.30 5.26
C TYR A 74 -2.71 -0.36 4.24
N LEU A 75 -1.93 0.62 4.72
CA LEU A 75 -1.44 1.74 3.92
C LEU A 75 -0.41 1.34 2.86
N GLU A 76 0.43 0.34 3.12
CA GLU A 76 1.49 -0.05 2.20
C GLU A 76 1.07 -1.19 1.25
N HIS A 77 0.10 -2.01 1.67
CA HIS A 77 -0.26 -3.22 0.96
C HIS A 77 -1.73 -3.30 0.53
N PHE A 78 -2.69 -3.05 1.45
CA PHE A 78 -4.09 -3.24 1.13
C PHE A 78 -4.61 -2.21 0.12
N GLU A 79 -4.14 -0.97 0.16
CA GLU A 79 -4.47 0.06 -0.85
C GLU A 79 -4.17 -0.41 -2.29
N GLN A 80 -3.19 -1.30 -2.46
CA GLN A 80 -2.89 -1.90 -3.77
C GLN A 80 -3.81 -3.08 -4.12
N VAL A 81 -4.51 -3.64 -3.15
CA VAL A 81 -5.48 -4.72 -3.34
C VAL A 81 -6.87 -4.16 -3.67
N GLU A 82 -7.20 -2.97 -3.19
CA GLU A 82 -8.52 -2.35 -3.30
C GLU A 82 -9.04 -2.29 -4.74
N GLY A 83 -8.22 -1.79 -5.66
CA GLY A 83 -8.60 -1.67 -7.07
C GLY A 83 -8.97 -3.02 -7.69
N PRO A 84 -8.03 -3.97 -7.78
CA PRO A 84 -8.30 -5.28 -8.37
C PRO A 84 -9.41 -6.07 -7.67
N LEU A 85 -9.47 -6.03 -6.33
CA LEU A 85 -10.50 -6.75 -5.57
C LEU A 85 -11.87 -6.08 -5.70
N GLY A 86 -11.91 -4.75 -5.72
CA GLY A 86 -13.14 -3.98 -5.89
C GLY A 86 -13.78 -4.17 -7.28
N GLU A 87 -13.00 -4.51 -8.31
CA GLU A 87 -13.51 -4.90 -9.63
C GLU A 87 -14.20 -6.27 -9.59
N GLU A 88 -13.74 -7.19 -8.75
CA GLU A 88 -14.32 -8.53 -8.60
C GLU A 88 -15.50 -8.54 -7.61
N ASP A 89 -15.34 -7.93 -6.44
CA ASP A 89 -16.34 -7.85 -5.38
C ASP A 89 -16.13 -6.63 -4.50
N HIS A 90 -16.81 -5.54 -4.84
CA HIS A 90 -16.67 -4.26 -4.16
C HIS A 90 -17.13 -4.30 -2.70
N GLU A 91 -18.23 -4.97 -2.39
CA GLU A 91 -18.75 -5.07 -1.03
C GLU A 91 -17.78 -5.84 -0.12
N PHE A 92 -17.26 -6.94 -0.61
CA PHE A 92 -16.27 -7.74 0.11
C PHE A 92 -14.93 -6.99 0.30
N MET A 93 -14.52 -6.20 -0.70
CA MET A 93 -13.34 -5.34 -0.58
C MET A 93 -13.52 -4.31 0.54
N GLU A 94 -14.68 -3.60 0.60
CA GLU A 94 -14.99 -2.63 1.66
C GLU A 94 -15.03 -3.26 3.06
N GLU A 95 -15.54 -4.50 3.17
CA GLU A 95 -15.52 -5.24 4.45
C GLU A 95 -14.09 -5.53 4.91
N LEU A 96 -13.22 -5.99 4.03
CA LEU A 96 -11.81 -6.24 4.34
C LEU A 96 -11.06 -4.95 4.68
N GLU A 97 -11.27 -3.88 3.89
CA GLU A 97 -10.73 -2.56 4.16
C GLU A 97 -11.05 -2.11 5.58
N HIS A 98 -12.34 -2.09 5.94
CA HIS A 98 -12.78 -1.67 7.26
C HIS A 98 -12.16 -2.51 8.38
N ARG A 99 -12.05 -3.81 8.18
CA ARG A 99 -11.49 -4.72 9.17
C ARG A 99 -10.01 -4.47 9.42
N ILE A 100 -9.21 -4.27 8.37
CA ILE A 100 -7.76 -4.05 8.48
C ILE A 100 -7.46 -2.61 8.90
N SER A 101 -8.11 -1.62 8.28
CA SER A 101 -7.84 -0.21 8.57
C SER A 101 -8.31 0.24 9.95
N THR A 102 -9.38 -0.36 10.47
CA THR A 102 -10.11 0.15 11.64
C THR A 102 -10.32 -0.90 12.74
N GLU A 103 -11.03 -2.00 12.45
CA GLU A 103 -11.57 -2.89 13.48
C GLU A 103 -10.46 -3.57 14.30
N ILE A 104 -9.47 -4.19 13.67
CA ILE A 104 -8.35 -4.85 14.35
C ILE A 104 -7.58 -3.85 15.22
N ARG A 105 -7.33 -2.66 14.71
CA ARG A 105 -6.60 -1.61 15.43
C ARG A 105 -7.38 -1.10 16.62
N ASP A 106 -8.67 -0.88 16.47
CA ASP A 106 -9.54 -0.42 17.55
C ASP A 106 -9.65 -1.48 18.66
N GLU A 107 -9.74 -2.77 18.35
CA GLU A 107 -9.70 -3.84 19.33
C GLU A 107 -8.39 -3.85 20.12
N MET A 108 -7.24 -3.72 19.45
CA MET A 108 -5.93 -3.63 20.10
C MET A 108 -5.84 -2.40 21.00
N LYS A 109 -6.25 -1.23 20.51
CA LYS A 109 -6.21 0.04 21.23
C LYS A 109 -7.11 0.05 22.46
N ASN A 110 -8.27 -0.59 22.37
CA ASN A 110 -9.23 -0.70 23.47
C ASN A 110 -8.86 -1.79 24.50
N GLY A 111 -7.78 -2.54 24.25
CA GLY A 111 -7.27 -3.55 25.16
C GLY A 111 -8.11 -4.84 25.18
N ALA A 112 -8.61 -5.24 24.02
CA ALA A 112 -9.31 -6.52 23.85
C ALA A 112 -8.43 -7.70 24.31
N SER A 113 -9.05 -8.83 24.62
CA SER A 113 -8.25 -10.00 24.99
C SER A 113 -7.40 -10.47 23.80
N VAL A 114 -6.22 -11.06 24.09
CA VAL A 114 -5.38 -11.65 23.03
C VAL A 114 -6.16 -12.67 22.19
N ALA A 115 -7.07 -13.42 22.83
CA ALA A 115 -7.88 -14.41 22.14
C ALA A 115 -8.88 -13.78 21.16
N ASP A 116 -9.47 -12.64 21.51
CA ASP A 116 -10.40 -11.93 20.63
C ASP A 116 -9.68 -11.32 19.43
N VAL A 117 -8.51 -10.69 19.65
CA VAL A 117 -7.67 -10.16 18.58
C VAL A 117 -7.16 -11.28 17.66
N GLU A 118 -6.73 -12.41 18.22
CA GLU A 118 -6.30 -13.58 17.46
C GLU A 118 -7.44 -14.13 16.59
N GLN A 119 -8.64 -14.28 17.14
CA GLN A 119 -9.80 -14.72 16.37
C GLN A 119 -10.09 -13.77 15.20
N LEU A 120 -10.10 -12.46 15.45
CA LEU A 120 -10.37 -11.46 14.41
C LEU A 120 -9.33 -11.50 13.29
N ILE A 121 -8.04 -11.65 13.64
CA ILE A 121 -6.95 -11.80 12.66
C ILE A 121 -7.11 -13.10 11.86
N ASP A 122 -7.43 -14.22 12.49
CA ASP A 122 -7.61 -15.50 11.81
C ASP A 122 -8.80 -15.47 10.84
N GLU A 123 -9.90 -14.82 11.22
CA GLU A 123 -11.05 -14.57 10.34
C GLU A 123 -10.65 -13.69 9.16
N THR A 124 -9.93 -12.60 9.41
CA THR A 124 -9.42 -11.71 8.36
C THR A 124 -8.49 -12.44 7.38
N LYS A 125 -7.59 -13.29 7.87
CA LYS A 125 -6.71 -14.09 7.01
C LYS A 125 -7.50 -15.10 6.16
N THR A 126 -8.58 -15.65 6.70
CA THR A 126 -9.48 -16.52 5.93
C THR A 126 -10.17 -15.78 4.78
N ASP A 127 -10.60 -14.55 5.02
CA ASP A 127 -11.19 -13.69 4.00
C ASP A 127 -10.14 -13.23 2.98
N LEU A 128 -8.92 -12.93 3.40
CA LEU A 128 -7.79 -12.66 2.51
C LEU A 128 -7.45 -13.84 1.60
N ASP A 129 -7.56 -15.09 2.10
CA ASP A 129 -7.44 -16.29 1.27
C ASP A 129 -8.59 -16.40 0.24
N GLN A 130 -9.79 -15.92 0.58
CA GLN A 130 -10.88 -15.82 -0.38
C GLN A 130 -10.61 -14.76 -1.43
N ALA A 131 -10.13 -13.58 -1.05
CA ALA A 131 -9.72 -12.52 -1.96
C ALA A 131 -8.67 -13.02 -2.98
N GLN A 132 -7.65 -13.75 -2.53
CA GLN A 132 -6.66 -14.35 -3.43
C GLN A 132 -7.29 -15.31 -4.44
N ARG A 133 -8.28 -16.11 -4.04
CA ARG A 133 -8.99 -17.01 -4.98
C ARG A 133 -9.80 -16.26 -6.01
N LEU A 134 -10.46 -15.16 -5.65
CA LEU A 134 -11.18 -14.31 -6.59
C LEU A 134 -10.23 -13.70 -7.62
N LEU A 135 -9.13 -13.10 -7.17
CA LEU A 135 -8.12 -12.48 -8.03
C LEU A 135 -7.38 -13.48 -8.96
N GLN A 136 -7.27 -14.74 -8.56
CA GLN A 136 -6.65 -15.80 -9.39
C GLN A 136 -7.63 -16.40 -10.41
N GLY A 137 -8.90 -16.19 -10.25
CA GLY A 137 -9.96 -16.68 -11.15
C GLY A 137 -10.36 -15.70 -12.25
N SER A 138 -9.86 -14.46 -12.16
CA SER A 138 -10.14 -13.36 -13.10
C SER A 138 -9.25 -13.36 -14.34
#